data_bde4c46160a592195f5a0ce38d470101
#
_entry.id   bde4c46160a592195f5a0ce38d470101
#
_cell.length_a   1.000
_cell.length_b   1.000
_cell.length_c   1.000
_cell.angle_alpha   90.00
_cell.angle_beta   90.00
_cell.angle_gamma   90.00
#
_symmetry.space_group_name_H-M   'P 1'
#
loop_
_entity.id
_entity.type
_entity.pdbx_description
1 polymer ?
#
loop_
_entity_poly.entity_id
_entity_poly.type
_entity_poly.pdbx_seq_one_letter_code
_entity_poly.pdbx_strand_id
1 'polypeptide(L)'
;MKPDPITTVELRPLMHPLFSAVPSPPARVWIEGRESAFRILGRLPGDGLAVVGTRSPDRRALFLLVETIRRLRGSPLVILSGLARGIDSAAHEAALSAGLPTIAVLGCGIRKTYPPEHTRLRERIVDAGGLIVSDFAPDDEPMPSHFIARNRLIAGFASATWIVQSGYRSGALNTAHRTLKMSKPVFVTPSFPGDPSFLGNESLLAKEPGTIPLWSAESLTAQWISLFSDVTKRRRTRVETNLEIVLEVEKGMREGKSLYSILEERSRRTGESVDELLERVEGSL
;
A
#
# COMPACT_ATOMS: atom_id res chain seq x y z
N MET A 1 -22.59 -19.68 5.42
CA MET A 1 -22.05 -18.33 5.54
C MET A 1 -22.32 -17.58 4.25
N LYS A 2 -22.90 -16.37 4.30
CA LYS A 2 -23.01 -15.54 3.10
C LYS A 2 -21.58 -15.18 2.62
N PRO A 3 -21.33 -15.21 1.31
CA PRO A 3 -20.03 -14.79 0.80
C PRO A 3 -19.75 -13.33 1.18
N ASP A 4 -18.52 -13.04 1.58
CA ASP A 4 -18.05 -11.68 1.88
C ASP A 4 -18.11 -10.85 0.57
N PRO A 5 -18.97 -9.81 0.49
CA PRO A 5 -19.21 -9.12 -0.77
C PRO A 5 -18.00 -8.27 -1.19
N ILE A 6 -17.79 -8.15 -2.50
CA ILE A 6 -16.85 -7.18 -3.06
C ILE A 6 -17.56 -5.84 -3.13
N THR A 7 -16.96 -4.81 -2.54
CA THR A 7 -17.49 -3.44 -2.51
C THR A 7 -16.46 -2.44 -3.01
N THR A 8 -16.94 -1.34 -3.58
CA THR A 8 -16.13 -0.17 -3.89
C THR A 8 -16.55 0.99 -3.01
N VAL A 9 -15.62 1.55 -2.26
CA VAL A 9 -15.84 2.65 -1.33
C VAL A 9 -15.12 3.90 -1.85
N GLU A 10 -15.77 5.04 -1.79
CA GLU A 10 -15.15 6.35 -2.00
C GLU A 10 -14.79 6.95 -0.64
N LEU A 11 -13.50 7.26 -0.43
CA LEU A 11 -13.01 7.94 0.76
C LEU A 11 -12.64 9.39 0.45
N ARG A 12 -12.81 10.26 1.44
CA ARG A 12 -12.28 11.64 1.42
C ARG A 12 -10.98 11.66 2.25
N PRO A 13 -9.80 11.71 1.61
CA PRO A 13 -8.50 11.56 2.28
C PRO A 13 -8.20 12.55 3.39
N LEU A 14 -8.71 13.77 3.31
CA LEU A 14 -8.52 14.79 4.36
C LEU A 14 -9.08 14.36 5.72
N MET A 15 -9.99 13.39 5.72
CA MET A 15 -10.66 12.86 6.91
C MET A 15 -10.05 11.53 7.38
N HIS A 16 -8.99 11.04 6.74
CA HIS A 16 -8.47 9.72 7.02
C HIS A 16 -6.97 9.75 7.36
N PRO A 17 -6.55 9.26 8.55
CA PRO A 17 -5.16 9.34 9.04
C PRO A 17 -4.11 8.74 8.10
N LEU A 18 -4.49 7.76 7.27
CA LEU A 18 -3.59 7.13 6.30
C LEU A 18 -3.00 8.15 5.31
N PHE A 19 -3.76 9.20 5.00
CA PHE A 19 -3.35 10.19 4.00
C PHE A 19 -2.57 11.37 4.59
N SER A 20 -2.48 11.50 5.92
CA SER A 20 -1.75 12.58 6.58
C SER A 20 -0.26 12.65 6.18
N ALA A 21 0.33 11.50 5.84
CA ALA A 21 1.71 11.41 5.39
C ALA A 21 1.85 11.53 3.85
N VAL A 22 0.75 11.61 3.10
CA VAL A 22 0.79 11.72 1.64
C VAL A 22 0.91 13.18 1.23
N PRO A 23 1.99 13.62 0.56
CA PRO A 23 2.10 14.98 0.05
C PRO A 23 1.01 15.26 -0.98
N SER A 24 0.32 16.39 -0.84
CA SER A 24 -0.81 16.76 -1.70
C SER A 24 -1.83 15.63 -1.77
N PRO A 25 -2.50 15.30 -0.66
CA PRO A 25 -3.47 14.22 -0.64
C PRO A 25 -4.56 14.47 -1.69
N PRO A 26 -5.06 13.43 -2.36
CA PRO A 26 -6.12 13.61 -3.36
C PRO A 26 -7.43 14.01 -2.67
N ALA A 27 -8.33 14.69 -3.39
CA ALA A 27 -9.64 15.05 -2.86
C ALA A 27 -10.53 13.81 -2.61
N ARG A 28 -10.33 12.77 -3.41
CA ARG A 28 -11.08 11.50 -3.35
C ARG A 28 -10.18 10.32 -3.65
N VAL A 29 -10.50 9.18 -3.04
CA VAL A 29 -9.86 7.88 -3.33
C VAL A 29 -10.95 6.82 -3.37
N TRP A 30 -10.91 5.99 -4.39
CA TRP A 30 -11.77 4.81 -4.52
C TRP A 30 -10.97 3.57 -4.13
N ILE A 31 -11.59 2.72 -3.31
CA ILE A 31 -10.98 1.47 -2.84
C ILE A 31 -11.96 0.34 -3.11
N GLU A 32 -11.48 -0.70 -3.77
CA GLU A 32 -12.25 -1.91 -4.07
C GLU A 32 -11.63 -3.11 -3.37
N GLY A 33 -12.47 -3.94 -2.78
CA GLY A 33 -12.08 -5.18 -2.13
C GLY A 33 -13.24 -5.90 -1.47
N ARG A 34 -12.97 -7.03 -0.85
CA ARG A 34 -13.94 -7.69 0.03
C ARG A 34 -14.13 -6.85 1.30
N GLU A 35 -15.33 -6.82 1.86
CA GLU A 35 -15.63 -5.99 3.03
C GLU A 35 -14.66 -6.25 4.19
N SER A 36 -14.34 -7.50 4.47
CA SER A 36 -13.37 -7.89 5.50
C SER A 36 -11.93 -7.41 5.22
N ALA A 37 -11.59 -7.13 3.96
CA ALA A 37 -10.24 -6.72 3.57
C ALA A 37 -9.92 -5.26 3.96
N PHE A 38 -10.93 -4.42 4.14
CA PHE A 38 -10.71 -2.99 4.44
C PHE A 38 -9.95 -2.76 5.76
N ARG A 39 -10.00 -3.71 6.71
CA ARG A 39 -9.15 -3.70 7.92
C ARG A 39 -7.64 -3.58 7.64
N ILE A 40 -7.19 -3.94 6.42
CA ILE A 40 -5.77 -3.81 6.03
C ILE A 40 -5.34 -2.35 6.05
N LEU A 41 -6.25 -1.42 5.74
CA LEU A 41 -5.94 0.02 5.73
C LEU A 41 -5.49 0.52 7.11
N GLY A 42 -6.06 -0.01 8.19
CA GLY A 42 -5.67 0.32 9.56
C GLY A 42 -4.24 -0.13 9.94
N ARG A 43 -3.66 -1.04 9.17
CA ARG A 43 -2.28 -1.53 9.36
C ARG A 43 -1.25 -0.65 8.66
N LEU A 44 -1.70 0.27 7.80
CA LEU A 44 -0.84 1.16 7.02
C LEU A 44 -0.61 2.50 7.76
N PRO A 45 0.55 3.16 7.51
CA PRO A 45 1.69 2.65 6.74
C PRO A 45 2.52 1.60 7.48
N GLY A 46 2.30 1.33 8.77
CA GLY A 46 3.14 0.53 9.67
C GLY A 46 3.63 -0.80 9.06
N ASP A 47 2.71 -1.63 8.56
CA ASP A 47 3.01 -2.93 7.97
C ASP A 47 3.23 -2.85 6.44
N GLY A 48 3.16 -1.67 5.83
CA GLY A 48 3.25 -1.50 4.37
C GLY A 48 4.69 -1.55 3.85
N LEU A 49 4.97 -2.44 2.91
CA LEU A 49 6.19 -2.47 2.10
C LEU A 49 5.84 -2.21 0.64
N ALA A 50 6.23 -1.06 0.10
CA ALA A 50 6.14 -0.81 -1.33
C ALA A 50 7.24 -1.55 -2.07
N VAL A 51 6.90 -2.28 -3.13
CA VAL A 51 7.85 -3.03 -3.96
C VAL A 51 7.69 -2.57 -5.39
N VAL A 52 8.70 -1.92 -5.95
CA VAL A 52 8.63 -1.31 -7.29
C VAL A 52 9.92 -1.53 -8.07
N GLY A 53 9.82 -1.41 -9.41
CA GLY A 53 10.99 -1.57 -10.25
C GLY A 53 10.69 -1.42 -11.74
N THR A 54 11.59 -1.97 -12.54
CA THR A 54 11.49 -1.96 -14.00
C THR A 54 10.32 -2.79 -14.52
N ARG A 55 9.80 -2.40 -15.68
CA ARG A 55 8.77 -3.17 -16.41
C ARG A 55 9.34 -4.39 -17.16
N SER A 56 10.65 -4.48 -17.28
CA SER A 56 11.38 -5.58 -17.94
C SER A 56 12.51 -6.07 -17.04
N PRO A 57 12.18 -6.76 -15.93
CA PRO A 57 13.19 -7.26 -15.01
C PRO A 57 13.96 -8.44 -15.57
N ASP A 58 15.23 -8.56 -15.16
CA ASP A 58 16.00 -9.75 -15.42
C ASP A 58 15.62 -10.92 -14.49
N ARG A 59 16.13 -12.12 -14.81
CA ARG A 59 15.81 -13.33 -14.04
C ARG A 59 16.33 -13.27 -12.60
N ARG A 60 17.46 -12.61 -12.35
CA ARG A 60 18.07 -12.52 -11.02
C ARG A 60 17.25 -11.61 -10.12
N ALA A 61 16.82 -10.47 -10.65
CA ALA A 61 15.94 -9.56 -9.94
C ALA A 61 14.60 -10.23 -9.57
N LEU A 62 14.00 -10.97 -10.52
CA LEU A 62 12.78 -11.74 -10.26
C LEU A 62 12.99 -12.82 -9.21
N PHE A 63 14.09 -13.57 -9.29
CA PHE A 63 14.39 -14.61 -8.31
C PHE A 63 14.57 -14.03 -6.92
N LEU A 64 15.35 -12.96 -6.77
CA LEU A 64 15.53 -12.28 -5.48
C LEU A 64 14.21 -11.77 -4.92
N LEU A 65 13.37 -11.15 -5.76
CA LEU A 65 12.05 -10.65 -5.36
C LEU A 65 11.17 -11.78 -4.83
N VAL A 66 11.02 -12.84 -5.60
CA VAL A 66 10.15 -13.97 -5.25
C VAL A 66 10.63 -14.64 -3.97
N GLU A 67 11.94 -14.94 -3.87
CA GLU A 67 12.52 -15.58 -2.69
C GLU A 67 12.40 -14.69 -1.44
N THR A 68 12.61 -13.39 -1.58
CA THR A 68 12.47 -12.46 -0.47
C THR A 68 11.02 -12.42 0.03
N ILE A 69 10.04 -12.22 -0.87
CA ILE A 69 8.63 -12.18 -0.47
C ILE A 69 8.15 -13.53 0.09
N ARG A 70 8.59 -14.65 -0.49
CA ARG A 70 8.26 -15.98 0.02
C ARG A 70 8.70 -16.19 1.46
N ARG A 71 9.88 -15.69 1.84
CA ARG A 71 10.41 -15.79 3.21
C ARG A 71 9.71 -14.87 4.21
N LEU A 72 8.95 -13.87 3.72
CA LEU A 72 8.10 -13.03 4.56
C LEU A 72 6.76 -13.67 4.94
N ARG A 73 6.50 -14.91 4.48
CA ARG A 73 5.28 -15.66 4.85
C ARG A 73 5.07 -15.65 6.36
N GLY A 74 3.82 -15.37 6.79
CA GLY A 74 3.45 -15.30 8.19
C GLY A 74 3.85 -13.99 8.89
N SER A 75 4.58 -13.09 8.21
CA SER A 75 4.82 -11.74 8.74
C SER A 75 3.55 -10.87 8.64
N PRO A 76 3.46 -9.76 9.39
CA PRO A 76 2.34 -8.83 9.26
C PRO A 76 2.42 -7.93 8.02
N LEU A 77 3.36 -8.14 7.13
CA LEU A 77 3.59 -7.22 6.02
C LEU A 77 2.45 -7.22 5.00
N VAL A 78 2.18 -6.03 4.46
CA VAL A 78 1.28 -5.76 3.34
C VAL A 78 2.14 -5.30 2.17
N ILE A 79 2.09 -6.01 1.05
CA ILE A 79 2.85 -5.63 -0.14
C ILE A 79 2.06 -4.62 -0.97
N LEU A 80 2.66 -3.47 -1.26
CA LEU A 80 2.05 -2.42 -2.08
C LEU A 80 2.82 -2.30 -3.40
N SER A 81 2.09 -2.22 -4.51
CA SER A 81 2.68 -1.95 -5.82
C SER A 81 1.67 -1.34 -6.78
N GLY A 82 2.08 -1.13 -8.02
CA GLY A 82 1.31 -0.36 -9.00
C GLY A 82 0.61 -1.17 -10.08
N LEU A 83 0.59 -2.49 -10.00
CA LEU A 83 -0.01 -3.38 -11.00
C LEU A 83 0.60 -3.22 -12.41
N ALA A 84 1.76 -2.58 -12.55
CA ALA A 84 2.46 -2.49 -13.83
C ALA A 84 3.10 -3.83 -14.23
N ARG A 85 3.53 -3.95 -15.50
CA ARG A 85 4.36 -5.08 -15.92
C ARG A 85 5.64 -5.19 -15.10
N GLY A 86 6.24 -6.35 -15.06
CA GLY A 86 7.56 -6.59 -14.48
C GLY A 86 7.54 -6.70 -12.96
N ILE A 87 8.31 -5.88 -12.28
CA ILE A 87 8.48 -5.97 -10.82
C ILE A 87 7.15 -5.82 -10.07
N ASP A 88 6.29 -4.89 -10.48
CA ASP A 88 5.03 -4.65 -9.79
C ASP A 88 4.12 -5.90 -9.81
N SER A 89 3.89 -6.47 -11.00
CA SER A 89 3.08 -7.68 -11.13
C SER A 89 3.72 -8.88 -10.43
N ALA A 90 5.04 -9.04 -10.54
CA ALA A 90 5.77 -10.10 -9.85
C ALA A 90 5.68 -9.98 -8.31
N ALA A 91 5.68 -8.75 -7.78
CA ALA A 91 5.50 -8.50 -6.35
C ALA A 91 4.10 -8.93 -5.85
N HIS A 92 3.04 -8.60 -6.61
CA HIS A 92 1.69 -9.05 -6.29
C HIS A 92 1.56 -10.57 -6.36
N GLU A 93 2.10 -11.21 -7.42
CA GLU A 93 2.08 -12.67 -7.57
C GLU A 93 2.82 -13.38 -6.44
N ALA A 94 4.00 -12.88 -6.06
CA ALA A 94 4.78 -13.42 -4.96
C ALA A 94 4.06 -13.25 -3.62
N ALA A 95 3.42 -12.09 -3.38
CA ALA A 95 2.62 -11.85 -2.18
C ALA A 95 1.45 -12.83 -2.08
N LEU A 96 0.68 -13.01 -3.16
CA LEU A 96 -0.42 -13.97 -3.22
C LEU A 96 0.07 -15.40 -2.93
N SER A 97 1.18 -15.80 -3.54
CA SER A 97 1.77 -17.13 -3.34
C SER A 97 2.28 -17.35 -1.92
N ALA A 98 2.73 -16.29 -1.26
CA ALA A 98 3.16 -16.31 0.13
C ALA A 98 2.01 -16.20 1.14
N GLY A 99 0.77 -15.95 0.69
CA GLY A 99 -0.37 -15.69 1.57
C GLY A 99 -0.28 -14.35 2.30
N LEU A 100 0.46 -13.39 1.72
CA LEU A 100 0.54 -12.02 2.22
C LEU A 100 -0.54 -11.15 1.57
N PRO A 101 -1.20 -10.26 2.32
CA PRO A 101 -2.09 -9.29 1.72
C PRO A 101 -1.33 -8.35 0.80
N THR A 102 -1.97 -7.97 -0.32
CA THR A 102 -1.36 -7.04 -1.27
C THR A 102 -2.36 -5.99 -1.74
N ILE A 103 -1.86 -4.77 -1.98
CA ILE A 103 -2.64 -3.62 -2.42
C ILE A 103 -2.09 -3.12 -3.74
N ALA A 104 -2.94 -3.12 -4.76
CA ALA A 104 -2.60 -2.51 -6.05
C ALA A 104 -3.13 -1.08 -6.11
N VAL A 105 -2.23 -0.11 -6.27
CA VAL A 105 -2.59 1.29 -6.49
C VAL A 105 -2.57 1.55 -7.99
N LEU A 106 -3.66 2.03 -8.58
CA LEU A 106 -3.82 2.16 -10.02
C LEU A 106 -3.41 3.57 -10.53
N GLY A 107 -2.96 3.64 -11.78
CA GLY A 107 -2.76 4.89 -12.52
C GLY A 107 -3.89 5.16 -13.53
N CYS A 108 -5.10 4.69 -13.22
CA CYS A 108 -6.34 4.89 -13.99
C CYS A 108 -7.52 4.79 -13.04
N GLY A 109 -8.73 5.05 -13.51
CA GLY A 109 -9.94 4.93 -12.71
C GLY A 109 -10.16 3.51 -12.17
N ILE A 110 -10.85 3.41 -11.03
CA ILE A 110 -11.04 2.15 -10.31
C ILE A 110 -11.77 1.07 -11.14
N ARG A 111 -12.58 1.47 -12.13
CA ARG A 111 -13.29 0.54 -13.02
C ARG A 111 -12.44 0.07 -14.21
N LYS A 112 -11.23 0.59 -14.35
CA LYS A 112 -10.29 0.23 -15.42
C LYS A 112 -9.18 -0.67 -14.88
N THR A 113 -8.60 -1.46 -15.76
CA THR A 113 -7.37 -2.22 -15.45
C THR A 113 -6.31 -1.92 -16.49
N TYR A 114 -5.16 -1.50 -16.04
CA TYR A 114 -4.02 -1.29 -16.92
C TYR A 114 -2.73 -1.87 -16.29
N PRO A 115 -1.97 -2.68 -17.05
CA PRO A 115 -2.28 -3.12 -18.41
C PRO A 115 -3.44 -4.13 -18.44
N PRO A 116 -4.18 -4.28 -19.56
CA PRO A 116 -5.37 -5.13 -19.62
C PRO A 116 -5.11 -6.61 -19.30
N GLU A 117 -3.92 -7.12 -19.62
CA GLU A 117 -3.51 -8.49 -19.30
C GLU A 117 -3.44 -8.79 -17.80
N HIS A 118 -3.40 -7.76 -16.95
CA HIS A 118 -3.39 -7.91 -15.48
C HIS A 118 -4.80 -7.95 -14.86
N THR A 119 -5.88 -8.00 -15.66
CA THR A 119 -7.25 -8.11 -15.15
C THR A 119 -7.39 -9.34 -14.22
N ARG A 120 -6.86 -10.47 -14.64
CA ARG A 120 -6.89 -11.71 -13.82
C ARG A 120 -6.08 -11.60 -12.53
N LEU A 121 -4.95 -10.89 -12.57
CA LEU A 121 -4.16 -10.62 -11.37
C LEU A 121 -4.91 -9.71 -10.39
N ARG A 122 -5.57 -8.66 -10.90
CA ARG A 122 -6.43 -7.78 -10.10
C ARG A 122 -7.53 -8.57 -9.39
N GLU A 123 -8.26 -9.43 -10.10
CA GLU A 123 -9.32 -10.28 -9.53
C GLU A 123 -8.76 -11.17 -8.42
N ARG A 124 -7.62 -11.82 -8.65
CA ARG A 124 -6.95 -12.66 -7.63
C ARG A 124 -6.51 -11.87 -6.40
N ILE A 125 -6.07 -10.60 -6.56
CA ILE A 125 -5.76 -9.73 -5.43
C ILE A 125 -6.99 -9.53 -4.55
N VAL A 126 -8.14 -9.18 -5.17
CA VAL A 126 -9.40 -8.96 -4.46
C VAL A 126 -9.90 -10.26 -3.81
N ASP A 127 -9.86 -11.38 -4.53
CA ASP A 127 -10.29 -12.67 -4.04
C ASP A 127 -9.47 -13.19 -2.85
N ALA A 128 -8.18 -12.88 -2.82
CA ALA A 128 -7.30 -13.22 -1.72
C ALA A 128 -7.41 -12.24 -0.51
N GLY A 129 -8.35 -11.31 -0.52
CA GLY A 129 -8.52 -10.31 0.54
C GLY A 129 -7.54 -9.16 0.47
N GLY A 130 -6.99 -8.87 -0.72
CA GLY A 130 -6.25 -7.65 -1.01
C GLY A 130 -7.18 -6.50 -1.42
N LEU A 131 -6.58 -5.34 -1.75
CA LEU A 131 -7.32 -4.14 -2.14
C LEU A 131 -6.80 -3.57 -3.47
N ILE A 132 -7.71 -2.93 -4.19
CA ILE A 132 -7.40 -2.08 -5.34
C ILE A 132 -7.70 -0.63 -4.96
N VAL A 133 -6.78 0.28 -5.26
CA VAL A 133 -6.88 1.70 -4.86
C VAL A 133 -6.66 2.59 -6.06
N SER A 134 -7.46 3.64 -6.21
CA SER A 134 -7.29 4.67 -7.24
C SER A 134 -7.67 6.04 -6.71
N ASP A 135 -6.94 7.07 -7.10
CA ASP A 135 -7.25 8.49 -6.85
C ASP A 135 -7.71 9.23 -8.12
N PHE A 136 -8.04 8.48 -9.17
CA PHE A 136 -8.59 8.99 -10.43
C PHE A 136 -10.09 8.70 -10.50
N ALA A 137 -10.85 9.53 -11.25
CA ALA A 137 -12.28 9.29 -11.42
C ALA A 137 -12.55 7.86 -11.94
N PRO A 138 -13.66 7.22 -11.54
CA PRO A 138 -13.85 5.76 -11.73
C PRO A 138 -13.61 5.25 -13.15
N ASP A 139 -13.90 6.06 -14.15
CA ASP A 139 -13.80 5.68 -15.56
C ASP A 139 -12.60 6.32 -16.29
N ASP A 140 -11.70 7.02 -15.55
CA ASP A 140 -10.53 7.67 -16.15
C ASP A 140 -9.61 6.66 -16.84
N GLU A 141 -9.24 6.99 -18.06
CA GLU A 141 -8.30 6.19 -18.84
C GLU A 141 -6.87 6.32 -18.33
N PRO A 142 -6.02 5.30 -18.51
CA PRO A 142 -4.63 5.35 -18.10
C PRO A 142 -3.85 6.40 -18.91
N MET A 143 -3.17 7.31 -18.22
CA MET A 143 -2.31 8.33 -18.82
C MET A 143 -0.90 8.28 -18.23
N PRO A 144 0.15 8.62 -18.99
CA PRO A 144 1.53 8.63 -18.47
C PRO A 144 1.71 9.46 -17.20
N SER A 145 1.07 10.63 -17.10
CA SER A 145 1.07 11.51 -15.93
C SER A 145 0.44 10.86 -14.70
N HIS A 146 -0.61 10.04 -14.89
CA HIS A 146 -1.31 9.36 -13.81
C HIS A 146 -0.41 8.36 -13.07
N PHE A 147 0.44 7.62 -13.81
CA PHE A 147 1.38 6.66 -13.18
C PHE A 147 2.41 7.36 -12.30
N ILE A 148 2.86 8.57 -12.70
CA ILE A 148 3.78 9.38 -11.90
C ILE A 148 3.07 9.97 -10.68
N ALA A 149 1.88 10.51 -10.87
CA ALA A 149 1.09 11.12 -9.79
C ALA A 149 0.73 10.10 -8.71
N ARG A 150 0.23 8.92 -9.11
CA ARG A 150 -0.17 7.81 -8.25
C ARG A 150 0.94 7.35 -7.31
N ASN A 151 2.21 7.41 -7.72
CA ASN A 151 3.34 6.92 -6.93
C ASN A 151 3.43 7.57 -5.53
N ARG A 152 2.82 8.76 -5.33
CA ARG A 152 2.73 9.36 -3.99
C ARG A 152 1.90 8.52 -3.03
N LEU A 153 0.88 7.82 -3.52
CA LEU A 153 0.05 6.93 -2.71
C LEU A 153 0.81 5.65 -2.37
N ILE A 154 1.55 5.07 -3.33
CA ILE A 154 2.39 3.89 -3.07
C ILE A 154 3.39 4.21 -1.96
N ALA A 155 4.13 5.32 -2.09
CA ALA A 155 5.11 5.75 -1.09
C ALA A 155 4.44 6.15 0.25
N GLY A 156 3.28 6.81 0.19
CA GLY A 156 2.56 7.27 1.37
C GLY A 156 2.00 6.13 2.23
N PHE A 157 1.46 5.11 1.60
CA PHE A 157 0.84 3.96 2.26
C PHE A 157 1.84 2.93 2.79
N ALA A 158 3.12 3.05 2.43
CA ALA A 158 4.18 2.17 2.89
C ALA A 158 5.01 2.82 4.00
N SER A 159 5.56 2.03 4.90
CA SER A 159 6.61 2.44 5.85
C SER A 159 7.98 2.49 5.20
N ALA A 160 8.20 1.66 4.19
CA ALA A 160 9.43 1.62 3.41
C ALA A 160 9.12 1.27 1.94
N THR A 161 10.04 1.60 1.05
CA THR A 161 9.97 1.20 -0.36
C THR A 161 11.19 0.34 -0.71
N TRP A 162 10.97 -0.76 -1.41
CA TRP A 162 12.03 -1.58 -1.98
C TRP A 162 12.12 -1.37 -3.50
N ILE A 163 13.26 -0.89 -3.95
CA ILE A 163 13.62 -0.79 -5.36
C ILE A 163 14.38 -2.07 -5.75
N VAL A 164 13.68 -2.96 -6.46
CA VAL A 164 14.23 -4.26 -6.83
C VAL A 164 15.24 -4.12 -7.98
N GLN A 165 14.82 -3.51 -9.07
CA GLN A 165 15.67 -3.23 -10.24
C GLN A 165 15.19 -1.97 -10.94
N SER A 166 16.08 -1.05 -11.23
CA SER A 166 15.74 0.17 -11.97
C SER A 166 16.91 0.69 -12.80
N GLY A 167 16.64 0.97 -14.08
CA GLY A 167 17.56 1.72 -14.91
C GLY A 167 17.55 3.21 -14.57
N TYR A 168 18.46 3.98 -15.16
CA TYR A 168 18.72 5.39 -14.84
C TYR A 168 17.51 6.32 -14.96
N ARG A 169 16.56 6.05 -15.88
CA ARG A 169 15.32 6.85 -16.10
C ARG A 169 14.05 6.09 -15.72
N SER A 170 14.12 5.25 -14.72
CA SER A 170 12.99 4.43 -14.29
C SER A 170 11.96 5.24 -13.51
N GLY A 171 10.65 4.96 -13.75
CA GLY A 171 9.56 5.48 -12.93
C GLY A 171 9.62 5.05 -11.47
N ALA A 172 10.31 3.95 -11.15
CA ALA A 172 10.53 3.47 -9.79
C ALA A 172 11.36 4.48 -8.96
N LEU A 173 12.30 5.21 -9.60
CA LEU A 173 13.08 6.25 -8.93
C LEU A 173 12.20 7.39 -8.41
N ASN A 174 11.10 7.70 -9.12
CA ASN A 174 10.13 8.68 -8.61
C ASN A 174 9.49 8.23 -7.30
N THR A 175 9.15 6.95 -7.18
CA THR A 175 8.62 6.39 -5.91
C THR A 175 9.69 6.43 -4.82
N ALA A 176 10.94 6.07 -5.12
CA ALA A 176 12.05 6.16 -4.17
C ALA A 176 12.23 7.57 -3.61
N HIS A 177 12.35 8.58 -4.49
CA HIS A 177 12.50 9.98 -4.07
C HIS A 177 11.29 10.50 -3.28
N ARG A 178 10.07 10.07 -3.60
CA ARG A 178 8.88 10.39 -2.80
C ARG A 178 8.95 9.78 -1.40
N THR A 179 9.39 8.53 -1.30
CA THR A 179 9.58 7.85 -0.02
C THR A 179 10.62 8.55 0.84
N LEU A 180 11.79 8.91 0.28
CA LEU A 180 12.84 9.65 0.97
C LEU A 180 12.38 11.04 1.43
N LYS A 181 11.60 11.76 0.58
CA LYS A 181 10.99 13.06 0.98
C LYS A 181 10.01 12.96 2.15
N MET A 182 9.45 11.78 2.39
CA MET A 182 8.61 11.49 3.55
C MET A 182 9.43 10.97 4.75
N SER A 183 10.75 11.07 4.70
CA SER A 183 11.68 10.57 5.73
C SER A 183 11.50 9.08 6.03
N LYS A 184 11.15 8.30 5.00
CA LYS A 184 10.98 6.85 5.08
C LYS A 184 12.16 6.14 4.41
N PRO A 185 12.61 4.97 4.92
CA PRO A 185 13.72 4.25 4.33
C PRO A 185 13.39 3.69 2.95
N VAL A 186 14.40 3.63 2.11
CA VAL A 186 14.34 3.00 0.79
C VAL A 186 15.35 1.86 0.75
N PHE A 187 14.84 0.64 0.69
CA PHE A 187 15.66 -0.55 0.42
C PHE A 187 15.99 -0.61 -1.07
N VAL A 188 17.22 -0.88 -1.39
CA VAL A 188 17.71 -0.91 -2.78
C VAL A 188 18.52 -2.18 -2.99
N THR A 189 18.11 -3.00 -3.96
CA THR A 189 18.91 -4.15 -4.37
C THR A 189 20.22 -3.67 -5.01
N PRO A 190 21.39 -4.02 -4.45
CA PRO A 190 22.67 -3.72 -5.08
C PRO A 190 22.82 -4.50 -6.38
N SER A 191 23.58 -3.94 -7.32
CA SER A 191 23.90 -4.58 -8.59
C SER A 191 25.35 -5.06 -8.63
N PHE A 192 25.66 -5.83 -9.67
CA PHE A 192 27.04 -5.96 -10.09
C PHE A 192 27.50 -4.66 -10.76
N PRO A 193 28.73 -4.17 -10.47
CA PRO A 193 29.24 -2.94 -11.06
C PRO A 193 29.14 -2.93 -12.61
N GLY A 194 28.54 -1.84 -13.12
CA GLY A 194 28.42 -1.62 -14.56
C GLY A 194 27.25 -2.31 -15.25
N ASP A 195 26.31 -2.91 -14.51
CA ASP A 195 25.08 -3.43 -15.12
C ASP A 195 24.11 -2.29 -15.44
N PRO A 196 23.87 -1.98 -16.74
CA PRO A 196 23.02 -0.84 -17.15
C PRO A 196 21.59 -0.95 -16.63
N SER A 197 21.10 -2.15 -16.37
CA SER A 197 19.74 -2.41 -15.89
C SER A 197 19.55 -2.02 -14.42
N PHE A 198 20.64 -1.79 -13.67
CA PHE A 198 20.68 -1.37 -12.27
C PHE A 198 21.26 0.03 -12.04
N LEU A 199 21.56 0.81 -13.07
CA LEU A 199 22.15 2.15 -12.91
C LEU A 199 21.32 3.09 -12.02
N GLY A 200 19.99 2.90 -11.97
CA GLY A 200 19.12 3.62 -11.05
C GLY A 200 19.36 3.21 -9.59
N ASN A 201 19.52 1.92 -9.33
CA ASN A 201 19.84 1.39 -8.01
C ASN A 201 21.21 1.89 -7.52
N GLU A 202 22.23 1.84 -8.37
CA GLU A 202 23.56 2.36 -8.06
C GLU A 202 23.53 3.85 -7.75
N SER A 203 22.80 4.63 -8.55
CA SER A 203 22.63 6.08 -8.33
C SER A 203 21.95 6.38 -7.00
N LEU A 204 20.92 5.62 -6.61
CA LEU A 204 20.25 5.77 -5.32
C LEU A 204 21.22 5.49 -4.17
N LEU A 205 21.92 4.34 -4.21
CA LEU A 205 22.86 3.94 -3.15
C LEU A 205 24.03 4.92 -3.00
N ALA A 206 24.48 5.52 -4.10
CA ALA A 206 25.62 6.44 -4.09
C ALA A 206 25.27 7.87 -3.66
N LYS A 207 24.04 8.32 -3.91
CA LYS A 207 23.67 9.75 -3.82
C LYS A 207 22.62 10.08 -2.78
N GLU A 208 21.80 9.11 -2.39
CA GLU A 208 20.64 9.39 -1.56
C GLU A 208 20.85 8.85 -0.13
N PRO A 209 21.07 9.73 0.86
CA PRO A 209 21.09 9.32 2.26
C PRO A 209 19.68 8.78 2.64
N GLY A 210 19.64 7.72 3.42
CA GLY A 210 18.39 7.02 3.77
C GLY A 210 18.07 5.85 2.84
N THR A 211 18.92 5.54 1.88
CA THR A 211 18.90 4.28 1.15
C THR A 211 19.67 3.19 1.89
N ILE A 212 19.14 1.97 1.85
CA ILE A 212 19.68 0.82 2.58
C ILE A 212 19.89 -0.32 1.58
N PRO A 213 21.08 -0.85 1.41
CA PRO A 213 21.32 -1.97 0.50
C PRO A 213 20.60 -3.22 1.00
N LEU A 214 19.84 -3.86 0.12
CA LEU A 214 19.12 -5.11 0.39
C LEU A 214 19.72 -6.26 -0.40
N TRP A 215 20.48 -7.11 0.27
CA TRP A 215 21.19 -8.23 -0.33
C TRP A 215 20.40 -9.54 -0.30
N SER A 216 19.50 -9.71 0.67
CA SER A 216 18.76 -10.95 0.88
C SER A 216 17.47 -10.71 1.68
N ALA A 217 16.63 -11.74 1.74
CA ALA A 217 15.43 -11.75 2.55
C ALA A 217 15.71 -11.61 4.05
N GLU A 218 16.79 -12.23 4.51
CA GLU A 218 17.23 -12.16 5.91
C GLU A 218 17.61 -10.72 6.27
N SER A 219 18.31 -10.03 5.37
CA SER A 219 18.68 -8.62 5.59
C SER A 219 17.44 -7.71 5.64
N LEU A 220 16.40 -7.96 4.83
CA LEU A 220 15.14 -7.24 4.91
C LEU A 220 14.46 -7.45 6.26
N THR A 221 14.34 -8.70 6.70
CA THR A 221 13.69 -9.03 7.96
C THR A 221 14.40 -8.39 9.15
N ALA A 222 15.73 -8.49 9.21
CA ALA A 222 16.52 -7.89 10.28
C ALA A 222 16.41 -6.36 10.31
N GLN A 223 16.51 -5.71 9.16
CA GLN A 223 16.40 -4.27 9.02
C GLN A 223 14.97 -3.77 9.31
N TRP A 224 13.94 -4.52 8.90
CA TRP A 224 12.55 -4.21 9.22
C TRP A 224 12.30 -4.24 10.73
N ILE A 225 12.75 -5.29 11.40
CA ILE A 225 12.65 -5.40 12.86
C ILE A 225 13.37 -4.22 13.53
N SER A 226 14.61 -3.93 13.12
CA SER A 226 15.39 -2.82 13.68
C SER A 226 14.70 -1.46 13.51
N LEU A 227 14.09 -1.20 12.35
CA LEU A 227 13.49 0.10 12.04
C LEU A 227 12.09 0.29 12.62
N PHE A 228 11.32 -0.80 12.77
CA PHE A 228 9.87 -0.70 13.03
C PHE A 228 9.37 -1.41 14.28
N SER A 229 10.21 -2.19 15.01
CA SER A 229 9.78 -2.95 16.18
C SER A 229 9.13 -2.11 17.29
N ASP A 230 9.60 -0.89 17.51
CA ASP A 230 9.05 -0.01 18.55
C ASP A 230 7.83 0.80 18.10
N VAL A 231 7.75 1.09 16.80
CA VAL A 231 6.67 1.90 16.20
C VAL A 231 5.40 1.07 16.01
N THR A 232 5.56 -0.21 15.64
CA THR A 232 4.45 -1.12 15.35
C THR A 232 3.58 -1.40 16.58
N LYS A 233 4.16 -1.53 17.76
CA LYS A 233 3.39 -1.82 18.97
C LYS A 233 2.49 -0.67 19.43
N ARG A 234 2.93 0.59 19.33
CA ARG A 234 2.19 1.77 19.85
C ARG A 234 1.16 2.35 18.86
N ARG A 235 1.43 2.27 17.55
CA ARG A 235 0.52 2.79 16.52
C ARG A 235 -0.61 1.82 16.15
N ARG A 236 -0.36 0.51 16.24
CA ARG A 236 -1.30 -0.53 15.80
C ARG A 236 -2.67 -0.37 16.46
N THR A 237 -2.71 -0.23 17.77
CA THR A 237 -3.98 -0.19 18.53
C THR A 237 -4.80 1.07 18.21
N ARG A 238 -4.19 2.22 18.01
CA ARG A 238 -4.92 3.49 17.84
C ARG A 238 -5.44 3.71 16.40
N VAL A 239 -4.66 3.32 15.40
CA VAL A 239 -5.04 3.51 13.98
C VAL A 239 -6.06 2.46 13.52
N GLU A 240 -5.89 1.19 13.94
CA GLU A 240 -6.84 0.12 13.62
C GLU A 240 -8.24 0.44 14.15
N THR A 241 -8.33 0.91 15.39
CA THR A 241 -9.60 1.23 16.04
C THR A 241 -10.27 2.46 15.42
N ASN A 242 -9.52 3.49 15.04
CA ASN A 242 -10.08 4.69 14.40
C ASN A 242 -10.58 4.41 12.98
N LEU A 243 -9.87 3.59 12.23
CA LEU A 243 -10.29 3.22 10.87
C LEU A 243 -11.59 2.42 10.87
N GLU A 244 -11.71 1.45 11.79
CA GLU A 244 -12.94 0.66 11.92
C GLU A 244 -14.15 1.55 12.21
N ILE A 245 -13.98 2.57 13.08
CA ILE A 245 -15.05 3.52 13.39
C ILE A 245 -15.45 4.31 12.14
N VAL A 246 -14.48 4.85 11.41
CA VAL A 246 -14.74 5.64 10.19
C VAL A 246 -15.48 4.81 9.14
N LEU A 247 -15.04 3.56 8.91
CA LEU A 247 -15.70 2.66 7.95
C LEU A 247 -17.12 2.29 8.38
N GLU A 248 -17.34 2.05 9.67
CA GLU A 248 -18.69 1.80 10.20
C GLU A 248 -19.60 3.02 10.05
N VAL A 249 -19.08 4.21 10.33
CA VAL A 249 -19.82 5.47 10.17
C VAL A 249 -20.19 5.69 8.70
N GLU A 250 -19.24 5.57 7.79
CA GLU A 250 -19.50 5.71 6.35
C GLU A 250 -20.55 4.70 5.84
N LYS A 251 -20.46 3.45 6.29
CA LYS A 251 -21.42 2.40 5.93
C LYS A 251 -22.80 2.73 6.46
N GLY A 252 -22.92 3.05 7.75
CA GLY A 252 -24.20 3.36 8.38
C GLY A 252 -24.87 4.59 7.78
N MET A 253 -24.10 5.63 7.44
CA MET A 253 -24.63 6.82 6.78
C MET A 253 -25.15 6.52 5.36
N ARG A 254 -24.52 5.60 4.62
CA ARG A 254 -25.05 5.12 3.32
C ARG A 254 -26.35 4.33 3.48
N GLU A 255 -26.51 3.63 4.59
CA GLU A 255 -27.74 2.91 4.95
C GLU A 255 -28.82 3.84 5.53
N GLY A 256 -28.59 5.16 5.58
CA GLY A 256 -29.53 6.17 6.08
C GLY A 256 -29.56 6.32 7.60
N LYS A 257 -28.61 5.72 8.32
CA LYS A 257 -28.48 5.89 9.78
C LYS A 257 -27.82 7.25 10.11
N SER A 258 -28.19 7.84 11.25
CA SER A 258 -27.50 9.02 11.77
C SER A 258 -26.14 8.64 12.39
N LEU A 259 -25.18 9.56 12.38
CA LEU A 259 -23.87 9.39 13.04
C LEU A 259 -24.03 8.90 14.48
N TYR A 260 -24.91 9.56 15.23
CA TYR A 260 -25.15 9.24 16.65
C TYR A 260 -25.68 7.82 16.84
N SER A 261 -26.61 7.38 16.00
CA SER A 261 -27.15 6.01 16.04
C SER A 261 -26.08 4.94 15.78
N ILE A 262 -25.13 5.23 14.89
CA ILE A 262 -24.04 4.32 14.57
C ILE A 262 -23.05 4.23 15.75
N LEU A 263 -22.71 5.37 16.34
CA LEU A 263 -21.82 5.42 17.49
C LEU A 263 -22.43 4.77 18.74
N GLU A 264 -23.75 4.90 18.96
CA GLU A 264 -24.45 4.19 20.03
C GLU A 264 -24.45 2.67 19.82
N GLU A 265 -24.65 2.19 18.60
CA GLU A 265 -24.60 0.76 18.27
C GLU A 265 -23.22 0.20 18.55
N ARG A 266 -22.16 0.94 18.19
CA ARG A 266 -20.78 0.59 18.51
C ARG A 266 -20.49 0.65 20.01
N SER A 267 -20.90 1.70 20.70
CA SER A 267 -20.75 1.86 22.15
C SER A 267 -21.28 0.65 22.91
N ARG A 268 -22.47 0.19 22.56
CA ARG A 268 -23.09 -1.02 23.16
C ARG A 268 -22.28 -2.29 22.90
N ARG A 269 -21.57 -2.37 21.76
CA ARG A 269 -20.77 -3.55 21.39
C ARG A 269 -19.37 -3.54 21.99
N THR A 270 -18.74 -2.38 22.10
CA THR A 270 -17.33 -2.25 22.51
C THR A 270 -17.16 -1.84 23.97
N GLY A 271 -18.19 -1.24 24.59
CA GLY A 271 -18.13 -0.66 25.94
C GLY A 271 -17.46 0.72 25.99
N GLU A 272 -17.05 1.29 24.85
CA GLU A 272 -16.50 2.65 24.75
C GLU A 272 -17.65 3.67 24.84
N SER A 273 -17.43 4.84 25.46
CA SER A 273 -18.47 5.88 25.51
C SER A 273 -18.69 6.52 24.12
N VAL A 274 -19.91 7.00 23.88
CA VAL A 274 -20.25 7.70 22.62
C VAL A 274 -19.39 8.94 22.42
N ASP A 275 -19.07 9.66 23.50
CA ASP A 275 -18.25 10.87 23.46
C ASP A 275 -16.81 10.55 23.06
N GLU A 276 -16.20 9.48 23.59
CA GLU A 276 -14.87 9.01 23.16
C GLU A 276 -14.85 8.56 21.69
N LEU A 277 -15.91 7.90 21.23
CA LEU A 277 -16.07 7.50 19.84
C LEU A 277 -16.24 8.72 18.93
N LEU A 278 -16.99 9.73 19.38
CA LEU A 278 -17.21 10.97 18.65
C LEU A 278 -15.92 11.77 18.51
N GLU A 279 -15.16 11.98 19.61
CA GLU A 279 -13.83 12.62 19.56
C GLU A 279 -12.87 11.91 18.59
N ARG A 280 -12.93 10.59 18.52
CA ARG A 280 -12.10 9.80 17.60
C ARG A 280 -12.52 9.94 16.15
N VAL A 281 -13.82 10.07 15.88
CA VAL A 281 -14.35 10.37 14.55
C VAL A 281 -13.99 11.81 14.17
N GLU A 282 -14.24 12.79 15.05
CA GLU A 282 -13.91 14.20 14.82
C GLU A 282 -12.40 14.45 14.72
N GLY A 283 -11.60 13.80 15.55
CA GLY A 283 -10.15 13.85 15.46
C GLY A 283 -9.55 13.08 14.25
N SER A 284 -10.42 12.34 13.53
CA SER A 284 -10.12 11.64 12.28
C SER A 284 -10.79 12.30 11.08
N LEU A 285 -11.70 13.26 11.33
CA LEU A 285 -12.31 14.20 10.40
C LEU A 285 -11.39 15.44 10.27
#